data_18264bd7c6c3d69fbf0fce8b4361aa18
#
_entry.id   18264bd7c6c3d69fbf0fce8b4361aa18
#
_cell.length_a   1.000
_cell.length_b   1.000
_cell.length_c   1.000
_cell.angle_alpha   90.00
_cell.angle_beta   90.00
_cell.angle_gamma   90.00
#
_symmetry.space_group_name_H-M   'P 1'
#
loop_
_entity.id
_entity.type
_entity.pdbx_description
1 polymer ?
#
loop_
_entity_poly.entity_id
_entity_poly.type
_entity_poly.pdbx_seq_one_letter_code
_entity_poly.pdbx_strand_id
1 'polypeptide(L)'
;MTSLIFGYGMTGQSFDRYLTKNGVKFDIYDVKHVDHPNAFSKLPNKEKLQSYEMVYISPGINILELYPNKEFEAVNFKTDLDIFIEEDNSIKIGITGTNGKSTCCMHLNQLLENAEILGNFGRPLLDSINSKKKYSIIELSSFQLEKMKDNLLDFGVLLNIAPDHIDHHGSFNNYINAKNRILEANKSTTQNNPFEIFKIITGKKYRGELQPQDLINL
;
A
#
# COMPACT_ATOMS: atom_id res chain seq x y z
N MET A 1 -17.24 19.28 8.25
CA MET A 1 -16.26 18.54 9.07
C MET A 1 -14.95 18.53 8.31
N THR A 2 -13.82 18.38 8.99
CA THR A 2 -12.48 18.46 8.39
C THR A 2 -11.76 17.15 8.59
N SER A 3 -11.02 16.66 7.61
CA SER A 3 -10.19 15.47 7.68
C SER A 3 -8.73 15.83 8.01
N LEU A 4 -7.91 14.84 8.32
CA LEU A 4 -6.47 15.04 8.54
C LEU A 4 -5.67 14.11 7.62
N ILE A 5 -4.70 14.64 6.92
CA ILE A 5 -3.62 13.87 6.30
C ILE A 5 -2.50 13.75 7.34
N PHE A 6 -2.19 12.53 7.76
CA PHE A 6 -1.18 12.25 8.77
C PHE A 6 0.08 11.66 8.11
N GLY A 7 1.11 12.51 7.92
CA GLY A 7 2.32 12.24 7.17
C GLY A 7 2.22 12.67 5.70
N TYR A 8 3.12 13.57 5.25
CA TYR A 8 3.07 14.21 3.93
C TYR A 8 4.22 13.81 2.99
N GLY A 9 4.57 12.51 3.02
CA GLY A 9 5.43 11.90 2.01
C GLY A 9 4.67 11.69 0.68
N MET A 10 5.16 10.81 -0.20
CA MET A 10 4.49 10.53 -1.50
C MET A 10 3.02 10.13 -1.33
N THR A 11 2.71 9.27 -0.37
CA THR A 11 1.33 8.87 -0.05
C THR A 11 0.51 10.05 0.47
N GLY A 12 1.07 10.88 1.37
CA GLY A 12 0.38 12.07 1.87
C GLY A 12 0.04 13.07 0.77
N GLN A 13 0.95 13.30 -0.18
CA GLN A 13 0.71 14.13 -1.36
C GLN A 13 -0.33 13.51 -2.31
N SER A 14 -0.41 12.19 -2.38
CA SER A 14 -1.45 11.49 -3.14
C SER A 14 -2.83 11.65 -2.47
N PHE A 15 -2.90 11.60 -1.13
CA PHE A 15 -4.12 11.96 -0.38
C PHE A 15 -4.55 13.39 -0.65
N ASP A 16 -3.63 14.35 -0.64
CA ASP A 16 -3.94 15.76 -0.91
C ASP A 16 -4.61 15.92 -2.29
N ARG A 17 -3.98 15.38 -3.35
CA ARG A 17 -4.56 15.42 -4.71
C ARG A 17 -5.95 14.76 -4.77
N TYR A 18 -6.09 13.60 -4.14
CA TYR A 18 -7.34 12.86 -4.10
C TYR A 18 -8.43 13.63 -3.36
N LEU A 19 -8.15 14.14 -2.16
CA LEU A 19 -9.12 14.87 -1.34
C LEU A 19 -9.50 16.21 -1.96
N THR A 20 -8.53 16.94 -2.51
CA THR A 20 -8.77 18.18 -3.26
C THR A 20 -9.71 17.94 -4.44
N LYS A 21 -9.45 16.91 -5.24
CA LYS A 21 -10.30 16.53 -6.38
C LYS A 21 -11.74 16.21 -5.95
N ASN A 22 -11.91 15.62 -4.77
CA ASN A 22 -13.23 15.24 -4.23
C ASN A 22 -13.87 16.34 -3.37
N GLY A 23 -13.26 17.54 -3.28
CA GLY A 23 -13.81 18.67 -2.53
C GLY A 23 -13.83 18.49 -1.01
N VAL A 24 -13.03 17.57 -0.47
CA VAL A 24 -12.92 17.29 0.96
C VAL A 24 -11.97 18.30 1.60
N LYS A 25 -12.39 18.95 2.69
CA LYS A 25 -11.53 19.84 3.48
C LYS A 25 -10.63 19.03 4.39
N PHE A 26 -9.35 19.40 4.46
CA PHE A 26 -8.37 18.70 5.29
C PHE A 26 -7.30 19.63 5.85
N ASP A 27 -6.73 19.24 6.98
CA ASP A 27 -5.47 19.72 7.53
C ASP A 27 -4.37 18.69 7.21
N ILE A 28 -3.09 19.10 7.31
CA ILE A 28 -1.93 18.25 7.09
C ILE A 28 -1.05 18.28 8.34
N TYR A 29 -0.74 17.12 8.89
CA TYR A 29 0.30 16.99 9.90
C TYR A 29 1.52 16.26 9.33
N ASP A 30 2.68 16.86 9.49
CA ASP A 30 3.98 16.19 9.30
C ASP A 30 4.99 16.76 10.28
N VAL A 31 5.90 15.92 10.81
CA VAL A 31 6.98 16.38 11.70
C VAL A 31 7.94 17.32 10.98
N LYS A 32 8.08 17.17 9.67
CA LYS A 32 8.86 18.07 8.83
C LYS A 32 7.99 19.25 8.39
N HIS A 33 8.65 20.38 8.13
CA HIS A 33 7.96 21.53 7.54
C HIS A 33 7.39 21.17 6.16
N VAL A 34 6.11 21.48 5.97
CA VAL A 34 5.39 21.31 4.71
C VAL A 34 4.91 22.69 4.25
N ASP A 35 5.29 23.09 3.04
CA ASP A 35 4.82 24.33 2.42
C ASP A 35 3.40 24.15 1.87
N HIS A 36 2.43 24.19 2.78
CA HIS A 36 1.01 24.09 2.47
C HIS A 36 0.21 24.90 3.51
N PRO A 37 -0.82 25.69 3.11
CA PRO A 37 -1.53 26.62 4.00
C PRO A 37 -2.24 25.93 5.18
N ASN A 38 -2.61 24.67 5.05
CA ASN A 38 -3.29 23.89 6.09
C ASN A 38 -2.34 22.93 6.84
N ALA A 39 -1.01 23.10 6.67
CA ALA A 39 -0.04 22.22 7.30
C ALA A 39 0.39 22.73 8.68
N PHE A 40 0.65 21.81 9.59
CA PHE A 40 1.22 22.06 10.89
C PHE A 40 2.15 20.93 11.31
N SER A 41 3.15 21.25 12.20
CA SER A 41 4.18 20.30 12.63
C SER A 41 4.10 19.91 14.11
N LYS A 42 3.22 20.56 14.87
CA LYS A 42 2.99 20.16 16.27
C LYS A 42 2.05 18.95 16.32
N LEU A 43 2.50 17.84 16.94
CA LEU A 43 1.67 16.65 17.07
C LEU A 43 0.30 16.99 17.69
N PRO A 44 -0.82 16.65 17.03
CA PRO A 44 -2.15 16.92 17.55
C PRO A 44 -2.37 16.13 18.85
N ASN A 45 -2.92 16.80 19.87
CA ASN A 45 -3.34 16.11 21.09
C ASN A 45 -4.59 15.26 20.82
N LYS A 46 -5.01 14.47 21.83
CA LYS A 46 -6.16 13.58 21.74
C LYS A 46 -7.43 14.28 21.24
N GLU A 47 -7.77 15.41 21.85
CA GLU A 47 -8.98 16.17 21.53
C GLU A 47 -8.98 16.64 20.07
N LYS A 48 -7.84 17.19 19.61
CA LYS A 48 -7.67 17.64 18.23
C LYS A 48 -7.71 16.45 17.27
N LEU A 49 -7.05 15.33 17.59
CA LEU A 49 -7.05 14.15 16.75
C LEU A 49 -8.47 13.57 16.59
N GLN A 50 -9.23 13.48 17.68
CA GLN A 50 -10.61 12.99 17.71
C GLN A 50 -11.62 13.96 17.09
N SER A 51 -11.27 15.24 16.90
CA SER A 51 -12.13 16.22 16.23
C SER A 51 -12.20 16.06 14.72
N TYR A 52 -11.29 15.28 14.13
CA TYR A 52 -11.32 14.99 12.70
C TYR A 52 -12.34 13.89 12.39
N GLU A 53 -13.07 14.07 11.31
CA GLU A 53 -14.02 13.08 10.80
C GLU A 53 -13.31 11.81 10.31
N MET A 54 -12.17 11.99 9.64
CA MET A 54 -11.35 10.93 9.09
C MET A 54 -9.87 11.33 9.16
N VAL A 55 -9.01 10.38 9.50
CA VAL A 55 -7.55 10.53 9.47
C VAL A 55 -6.98 9.62 8.39
N TYR A 56 -6.44 10.22 7.34
CA TYR A 56 -5.75 9.54 6.25
C TYR A 56 -4.28 9.34 6.62
N ILE A 57 -3.90 8.12 6.96
CA ILE A 57 -2.59 7.83 7.53
C ILE A 57 -1.62 7.26 6.50
N SER A 58 -0.43 7.88 6.40
CA SER A 58 0.66 7.36 5.58
C SER A 58 1.25 6.07 6.16
N PRO A 59 1.69 5.10 5.34
CA PRO A 59 2.18 3.80 5.80
C PRO A 59 3.36 3.89 6.79
N GLY A 60 4.28 4.82 6.58
CA GLY A 60 5.48 4.98 7.41
C GLY A 60 5.24 5.58 8.81
N ILE A 61 4.02 5.99 9.14
CA ILE A 61 3.71 6.56 10.46
C ILE A 61 3.53 5.43 11.48
N ASN A 62 4.35 5.40 12.52
CA ASN A 62 4.15 4.52 13.67
C ASN A 62 3.24 5.20 14.70
N ILE A 63 1.94 4.95 14.62
CA ILE A 63 0.94 5.62 15.47
C ILE A 63 1.10 5.25 16.95
N LEU A 64 1.55 4.02 17.25
CA LEU A 64 1.76 3.55 18.62
C LEU A 64 2.95 4.26 19.29
N GLU A 65 3.98 4.60 18.52
CA GLU A 65 5.12 5.37 19.01
C GLU A 65 4.73 6.83 19.34
N LEU A 66 3.90 7.43 18.47
CA LEU A 66 3.44 8.81 18.64
C LEU A 66 2.40 8.96 19.75
N TYR A 67 1.59 7.93 19.98
CA TYR A 67 0.51 7.91 20.97
C TYR A 67 0.56 6.62 21.81
N PRO A 68 1.53 6.50 22.73
CA PRO A 68 1.77 5.26 23.49
C PRO A 68 0.60 4.89 24.43
N ASN A 69 -0.21 5.87 24.85
CA ASN A 69 -1.41 5.62 25.66
C ASN A 69 -2.66 5.34 24.81
N LYS A 70 -2.48 5.06 23.50
CA LYS A 70 -3.55 4.70 22.57
C LYS A 70 -4.67 5.77 22.43
N GLU A 71 -4.31 7.03 22.49
CA GLU A 71 -5.23 8.17 22.35
C GLU A 71 -6.00 8.17 21.02
N PHE A 72 -5.54 7.36 20.09
CA PHE A 72 -6.11 7.19 18.75
C PHE A 72 -7.22 6.12 18.64
N GLU A 73 -7.52 5.35 19.68
CA GLU A 73 -8.48 4.21 19.58
C GLU A 73 -9.89 4.61 19.10
N ALA A 74 -10.31 5.84 19.35
CA ALA A 74 -11.60 6.36 18.90
C ALA A 74 -11.53 7.12 17.56
N VAL A 75 -10.40 7.04 16.85
CA VAL A 75 -10.17 7.78 15.60
C VAL A 75 -10.44 6.90 14.39
N ASN A 76 -11.17 7.42 13.42
CA ASN A 76 -11.38 6.73 12.15
C ASN A 76 -10.15 6.92 11.25
N PHE A 77 -9.40 5.86 11.04
CA PHE A 77 -8.26 5.85 10.11
C PHE A 77 -8.63 5.24 8.77
N LYS A 78 -8.00 5.74 7.71
CA LYS A 78 -8.08 5.18 6.36
C LYS A 78 -6.70 5.26 5.69
N THR A 79 -6.28 4.17 5.06
CA THR A 79 -5.05 4.13 4.26
C THR A 79 -5.37 4.40 2.78
N ASP A 80 -4.35 4.70 1.99
CA ASP A 80 -4.46 4.79 0.53
C ASP A 80 -4.88 3.45 -0.09
N LEU A 81 -4.43 2.34 0.49
CA LEU A 81 -4.81 1.00 0.05
C LEU A 81 -6.30 0.72 0.29
N ASP A 82 -6.84 1.11 1.46
CA ASP A 82 -8.27 0.93 1.76
C ASP A 82 -9.15 1.68 0.74
N ILE A 83 -8.81 2.93 0.42
CA ILE A 83 -9.54 3.72 -0.59
C ILE A 83 -9.41 3.09 -1.98
N PHE A 84 -8.19 2.71 -2.35
CA PHE A 84 -7.94 2.12 -3.66
C PHE A 84 -8.70 0.82 -3.86
N ILE A 85 -8.74 -0.04 -2.84
CA ILE A 85 -9.50 -1.30 -2.88
C ILE A 85 -11.00 -1.05 -3.06
N GLU A 86 -11.53 -0.03 -2.38
CA GLU A 86 -12.96 0.30 -2.46
C GLU A 86 -13.37 0.93 -3.80
N GLU A 87 -12.52 1.76 -4.41
CA GLU A 87 -12.91 2.62 -5.53
C GLU A 87 -12.39 2.18 -6.90
N ASP A 88 -11.28 1.43 -6.94
CA ASP A 88 -10.71 0.99 -8.23
C ASP A 88 -11.29 -0.35 -8.67
N ASN A 89 -11.64 -0.46 -9.95
CA ASN A 89 -12.31 -1.65 -10.51
C ASN A 89 -11.35 -2.65 -11.16
N SER A 90 -10.03 -2.42 -11.14
CA SER A 90 -9.06 -3.36 -11.69
C SER A 90 -8.91 -4.61 -10.83
N ILE A 91 -8.36 -5.66 -11.42
CA ILE A 91 -7.94 -6.86 -10.69
C ILE A 91 -6.68 -6.52 -9.87
N LYS A 92 -6.74 -6.64 -8.56
CA LYS A 92 -5.72 -6.21 -7.61
C LYS A 92 -4.81 -7.37 -7.24
N ILE A 93 -3.53 -7.26 -7.60
CA ILE A 93 -2.49 -8.25 -7.36
C ILE A 93 -1.49 -7.65 -6.36
N GLY A 94 -1.59 -8.02 -5.10
CA GLY A 94 -0.66 -7.59 -4.06
C GLY A 94 0.60 -8.46 -4.08
N ILE A 95 1.77 -7.82 -4.03
CA ILE A 95 3.07 -8.50 -3.99
C ILE A 95 3.86 -7.99 -2.80
N THR A 96 4.29 -8.91 -1.93
CA THR A 96 5.17 -8.61 -0.81
C THR A 96 6.32 -9.62 -0.69
N GLY A 97 7.28 -9.28 0.10
CA GLY A 97 8.47 -10.07 0.40
C GLY A 97 9.52 -9.19 1.06
N THR A 98 10.55 -9.77 1.62
CA THR A 98 11.71 -8.98 2.06
C THR A 98 12.46 -8.49 0.83
N ASN A 99 12.78 -9.37 -0.11
CA ASN A 99 13.53 -9.07 -1.33
C ASN A 99 12.75 -9.44 -2.60
N GLY A 100 13.10 -8.82 -3.73
CA GLY A 100 12.59 -9.18 -5.05
C GLY A 100 11.21 -8.64 -5.42
N LYS A 101 10.56 -7.83 -4.57
CA LYS A 101 9.24 -7.27 -4.81
C LYS A 101 9.14 -6.49 -6.12
N SER A 102 9.95 -5.45 -6.27
CA SER A 102 9.93 -4.56 -7.44
C SER A 102 10.28 -5.32 -8.73
N THR A 103 11.26 -6.23 -8.66
CA THR A 103 11.62 -7.10 -9.79
C THR A 103 10.44 -7.98 -10.21
N CYS A 104 9.75 -8.61 -9.25
CA CYS A 104 8.57 -9.42 -9.55
C CYS A 104 7.44 -8.56 -10.16
N CYS A 105 7.22 -7.35 -9.63
CA CYS A 105 6.24 -6.41 -10.20
C CYS A 105 6.56 -6.05 -11.65
N MET A 106 7.83 -5.74 -11.95
CA MET A 106 8.27 -5.43 -13.32
C MET A 106 8.08 -6.61 -14.28
N HIS A 107 8.45 -7.82 -13.86
CA HIS A 107 8.26 -9.02 -14.67
C HIS A 107 6.77 -9.30 -14.94
N LEU A 108 5.93 -9.23 -13.91
CA LEU A 108 4.48 -9.42 -14.10
C LEU A 108 3.86 -8.35 -15.00
N ASN A 109 4.35 -7.10 -14.92
CA ASN A 109 3.87 -6.03 -15.79
C ASN A 109 4.21 -6.28 -17.28
N GLN A 110 5.29 -6.98 -17.57
CA GLN A 110 5.63 -7.40 -18.94
C GLN A 110 4.76 -8.56 -19.42
N LEU A 111 4.35 -9.45 -18.50
CA LEU A 111 3.56 -10.63 -18.84
C LEU A 111 2.06 -10.34 -18.93
N LEU A 112 1.56 -9.34 -18.21
CA LEU A 112 0.14 -8.99 -18.13
C LEU A 112 -0.19 -7.82 -19.08
N GLU A 113 -1.10 -8.03 -19.99
CA GLU A 113 -1.60 -6.96 -20.85
C GLU A 113 -2.45 -5.96 -20.06
N ASN A 114 -2.21 -4.66 -20.28
CA ASN A 114 -2.94 -3.58 -19.65
C ASN A 114 -2.84 -3.60 -18.12
N ALA A 115 -1.61 -3.69 -17.61
CA ALA A 115 -1.27 -3.66 -16.20
C ALA A 115 -0.55 -2.35 -15.82
N GLU A 116 -0.63 -1.96 -14.56
CA GLU A 116 0.06 -0.81 -13.98
C GLU A 116 0.70 -1.19 -12.64
N ILE A 117 1.96 -0.76 -12.41
CA ILE A 117 2.67 -0.99 -11.15
C ILE A 117 2.38 0.17 -10.20
N LEU A 118 1.94 -0.16 -8.99
CA LEU A 118 1.45 0.77 -7.98
C LEU A 118 2.01 0.47 -6.59
N GLY A 119 1.85 1.42 -5.68
CA GLY A 119 2.10 1.26 -4.25
C GLY A 119 3.49 1.70 -3.82
N ASN A 120 4.21 0.86 -3.07
CA ASN A 120 5.53 1.20 -2.52
C ASN A 120 6.59 1.41 -3.62
N PHE A 121 6.39 0.81 -4.78
CA PHE A 121 7.13 1.03 -6.01
C PHE A 121 6.14 1.35 -7.14
N GLY A 122 6.54 2.23 -8.06
CA GLY A 122 5.70 2.68 -9.16
C GLY A 122 4.87 3.92 -8.81
N ARG A 123 3.62 3.98 -9.27
CA ARG A 123 2.74 5.13 -9.07
C ARG A 123 1.98 5.02 -7.75
N PRO A 124 1.73 6.14 -7.03
CA PRO A 124 0.84 6.14 -5.86
C PRO A 124 -0.55 5.59 -6.19
N LEU A 125 -1.13 4.83 -5.27
CA LEU A 125 -2.41 4.14 -5.48
C LEU A 125 -3.54 5.08 -5.91
N LEU A 126 -3.75 6.18 -5.16
CA LEU A 126 -4.87 7.09 -5.40
C LEU A 126 -4.75 7.87 -6.72
N ASP A 127 -3.53 8.08 -7.20
CA ASP A 127 -3.29 8.74 -8.50
C ASP A 127 -3.67 7.85 -9.68
N SER A 128 -3.91 6.55 -9.43
CA SER A 128 -4.26 5.55 -10.44
C SER A 128 -5.73 5.12 -10.43
N ILE A 129 -6.53 5.60 -9.46
CA ILE A 129 -7.97 5.34 -9.43
C ILE A 129 -8.59 5.84 -10.74
N ASN A 130 -9.47 5.02 -11.34
CA ASN A 130 -10.12 5.28 -12.62
C ASN A 130 -9.20 5.32 -13.86
N SER A 131 -7.94 4.88 -13.77
CA SER A 131 -7.15 4.60 -14.97
C SER A 131 -7.73 3.36 -15.68
N LYS A 132 -7.63 3.34 -17.04
CA LYS A 132 -8.20 2.25 -17.85
C LYS A 132 -7.31 1.01 -17.86
N LYS A 133 -6.85 0.55 -16.69
CA LYS A 133 -6.06 -0.67 -16.54
C LYS A 133 -6.95 -1.86 -16.19
N LYS A 134 -6.54 -3.04 -16.59
CA LYS A 134 -7.19 -4.31 -16.22
C LYS A 134 -6.60 -4.86 -14.92
N TYR A 135 -5.29 -4.72 -14.74
CA TYR A 135 -4.57 -5.25 -13.59
C TYR A 135 -3.83 -4.14 -12.86
N SER A 136 -3.95 -4.12 -11.54
CA SER A 136 -3.12 -3.34 -10.63
C SER A 136 -2.13 -4.28 -9.95
N ILE A 137 -0.85 -4.14 -10.27
CA ILE A 137 0.24 -4.85 -9.62
C ILE A 137 0.73 -3.97 -8.48
N ILE A 138 0.40 -4.34 -7.24
CA ILE A 138 0.59 -3.48 -6.07
C ILE A 138 1.76 -4.03 -5.25
N GLU A 139 2.89 -3.31 -5.26
CA GLU A 139 3.96 -3.60 -4.31
C GLU A 139 3.56 -3.14 -2.91
N LEU A 140 3.52 -4.08 -1.96
CA LEU A 140 3.12 -3.82 -0.58
C LEU A 140 4.29 -4.05 0.40
N SER A 141 4.58 -3.01 1.19
CA SER A 141 5.47 -3.11 2.34
C SER A 141 4.77 -3.79 3.52
N SER A 142 5.55 -4.25 4.52
CA SER A 142 4.99 -4.75 5.78
C SER A 142 4.18 -3.69 6.53
N PHE A 143 4.57 -2.41 6.42
CA PHE A 143 3.86 -1.28 7.05
C PHE A 143 2.47 -1.05 6.46
N GLN A 144 2.32 -1.21 5.14
CA GLN A 144 1.01 -1.12 4.47
C GLN A 144 0.12 -2.29 4.85
N LEU A 145 0.67 -3.51 4.83
CA LEU A 145 -0.06 -4.73 5.20
C LEU A 145 -0.50 -4.70 6.67
N GLU A 146 0.34 -4.19 7.59
CA GLU A 146 0.00 -4.05 9.01
C GLU A 146 -1.22 -3.15 9.23
N LYS A 147 -1.34 -2.07 8.46
CA LYS A 147 -2.43 -1.08 8.57
C LYS A 147 -3.66 -1.39 7.74
N MET A 148 -3.56 -2.28 6.77
CA MET A 148 -4.69 -2.69 5.93
C MET A 148 -5.83 -3.21 6.81
N LYS A 149 -7.05 -2.71 6.63
CA LYS A 149 -8.22 -3.17 7.41
C LYS A 149 -8.61 -4.58 7.00
N ASP A 150 -9.15 -4.70 5.79
CA ASP A 150 -9.60 -5.97 5.22
C ASP A 150 -8.78 -6.31 3.99
N ASN A 151 -8.39 -7.57 3.83
CA ASN A 151 -7.69 -7.99 2.64
C ASN A 151 -8.71 -8.35 1.53
N LEU A 152 -9.05 -7.37 0.72
CA LEU A 152 -9.93 -7.51 -0.45
C LEU A 152 -9.12 -7.54 -1.77
N LEU A 153 -7.87 -7.95 -1.74
CA LEU A 153 -7.07 -8.20 -2.93
C LEU A 153 -7.58 -9.44 -3.66
N ASP A 154 -7.56 -9.41 -4.99
CA ASP A 154 -7.91 -10.58 -5.80
C ASP A 154 -6.83 -11.65 -5.73
N PHE A 155 -5.56 -11.23 -5.73
CA PHE A 155 -4.41 -12.12 -5.61
C PHE A 155 -3.38 -11.57 -4.63
N GLY A 156 -2.86 -12.44 -3.77
CA GLY A 156 -1.78 -12.17 -2.83
C GLY A 156 -0.54 -13.02 -3.15
N VAL A 157 0.62 -12.39 -3.26
CA VAL A 157 1.90 -13.05 -3.54
C VAL A 157 2.89 -12.74 -2.44
N LEU A 158 3.35 -13.76 -1.74
CA LEU A 158 4.42 -13.69 -0.75
C LEU A 158 5.68 -14.35 -1.32
N LEU A 159 6.69 -13.56 -1.67
CA LEU A 159 7.91 -14.06 -2.31
C LEU A 159 8.86 -14.76 -1.34
N ASN A 160 9.14 -14.12 -0.23
CA ASN A 160 10.07 -14.59 0.81
C ASN A 160 9.93 -13.76 2.08
N ILE A 161 10.42 -14.29 3.19
CA ILE A 161 10.56 -13.57 4.46
C ILE A 161 11.96 -13.82 5.02
N ALA A 162 12.68 -12.75 5.34
CA ALA A 162 13.93 -12.73 6.10
C ALA A 162 13.87 -11.61 7.14
N PRO A 163 14.65 -11.64 8.22
CA PRO A 163 14.64 -10.58 9.24
C PRO A 163 14.91 -9.19 8.64
N ASP A 164 13.97 -8.26 8.89
CA ASP A 164 14.03 -6.88 8.44
C ASP A 164 13.06 -6.04 9.29
N HIS A 165 13.27 -4.73 9.40
CA HIS A 165 12.37 -3.78 10.08
C HIS A 165 11.94 -4.20 11.49
N ILE A 166 12.81 -4.87 12.26
CA ILE A 166 12.51 -5.36 13.61
C ILE A 166 12.31 -4.18 14.58
N ASP A 167 13.01 -3.09 14.37
CA ASP A 167 12.87 -1.82 15.08
C ASP A 167 11.43 -1.28 15.03
N HIS A 168 10.76 -1.39 13.88
CA HIS A 168 9.38 -0.95 13.71
C HIS A 168 8.37 -1.96 14.27
N HIS A 169 8.52 -3.24 13.93
CA HIS A 169 7.55 -4.28 14.30
C HIS A 169 7.75 -4.82 15.73
N GLY A 170 8.84 -4.47 16.40
CA GLY A 170 9.19 -4.92 17.75
C GLY A 170 9.66 -6.38 17.81
N SER A 171 9.34 -7.22 16.83
CA SER A 171 9.83 -8.60 16.74
C SER A 171 9.76 -9.13 15.31
N PHE A 172 10.58 -10.18 15.04
CA PHE A 172 10.52 -10.88 13.75
C PHE A 172 9.16 -11.58 13.54
N ASN A 173 8.55 -12.11 14.60
CA ASN A 173 7.22 -12.72 14.49
C ASN A 173 6.14 -11.70 14.07
N ASN A 174 6.17 -10.48 14.60
CA ASN A 174 5.24 -9.44 14.18
C ASN A 174 5.44 -9.06 12.71
N TYR A 175 6.70 -8.97 12.26
CA TYR A 175 7.01 -8.74 10.84
C TYR A 175 6.49 -9.86 9.94
N ILE A 176 6.66 -11.14 10.33
CA ILE A 176 6.08 -12.29 9.65
C ILE A 176 4.56 -12.16 9.58
N ASN A 177 3.92 -11.87 10.71
CA ASN A 177 2.46 -11.73 10.79
C ASN A 177 1.95 -10.60 9.89
N ALA A 178 2.63 -9.46 9.87
CA ALA A 178 2.28 -8.34 8.99
C ALA A 178 2.33 -8.76 7.51
N LYS A 179 3.39 -9.47 7.08
CA LYS A 179 3.51 -9.96 5.69
C LYS A 179 2.53 -11.07 5.34
N ASN A 180 2.26 -11.98 6.27
CA ASN A 180 1.34 -13.09 6.04
C ASN A 180 -0.10 -12.62 5.76
N ARG A 181 -0.48 -11.40 6.15
CA ARG A 181 -1.78 -10.83 5.80
C ARG A 181 -2.03 -10.79 4.29
N ILE A 182 -1.00 -10.77 3.45
CA ILE A 182 -1.15 -10.86 2.00
C ILE A 182 -1.81 -12.16 1.56
N LEU A 183 -1.64 -13.25 2.34
CA LEU A 183 -2.18 -14.58 2.03
C LEU A 183 -3.68 -14.71 2.34
N GLU A 184 -4.28 -13.71 2.98
CA GLU A 184 -5.72 -13.63 3.22
C GLU A 184 -6.50 -13.15 1.98
N ALA A 185 -5.83 -12.81 0.87
CA ALA A 185 -6.43 -12.46 -0.40
C ALA A 185 -7.33 -13.57 -0.95
N ASN A 186 -8.26 -13.24 -1.86
CA ASN A 186 -9.19 -14.22 -2.47
C ASN A 186 -8.46 -15.44 -3.04
N LYS A 187 -7.29 -15.23 -3.62
CA LYS A 187 -6.34 -16.29 -4.00
C LYS A 187 -4.94 -15.86 -3.57
N SER A 188 -4.12 -16.78 -3.13
CA SER A 188 -2.76 -16.47 -2.70
C SER A 188 -1.75 -17.54 -3.11
N THR A 189 -0.47 -17.15 -3.17
CA THR A 189 0.63 -18.04 -3.52
C THR A 189 1.93 -17.59 -2.86
N THR A 190 2.81 -18.55 -2.62
CA THR A 190 4.21 -18.32 -2.21
C THR A 190 5.20 -18.58 -3.34
N GLN A 191 4.71 -18.69 -4.57
CA GLN A 191 5.57 -18.82 -5.75
C GLN A 191 6.36 -17.52 -5.98
N ASN A 192 7.62 -17.69 -6.39
CA ASN A 192 8.51 -16.57 -6.75
C ASN A 192 8.83 -16.52 -8.25
N ASN A 193 8.37 -17.50 -9.04
CA ASN A 193 8.54 -17.53 -10.49
C ASN A 193 7.41 -16.70 -11.16
N PRO A 194 7.70 -15.61 -11.88
CA PRO A 194 6.69 -14.75 -12.48
C PRO A 194 5.78 -15.47 -13.49
N PHE A 195 6.26 -16.47 -14.21
CA PHE A 195 5.43 -17.24 -15.15
C PHE A 195 4.42 -18.15 -14.43
N GLU A 196 4.78 -18.73 -13.29
CA GLU A 196 3.83 -19.51 -12.47
C GLU A 196 2.82 -18.57 -11.80
N ILE A 197 3.25 -17.40 -11.31
CA ILE A 197 2.34 -16.38 -10.79
C ILE A 197 1.36 -15.93 -11.89
N PHE A 198 1.86 -15.63 -13.10
CA PHE A 198 1.02 -15.30 -14.25
C PHE A 198 -0.03 -16.38 -14.53
N LYS A 199 0.39 -17.65 -14.51
CA LYS A 199 -0.52 -18.79 -14.71
C LYS A 199 -1.60 -18.88 -13.63
N ILE A 200 -1.26 -18.63 -12.38
CA ILE A 200 -2.21 -18.61 -11.26
C ILE A 200 -3.23 -17.47 -11.45
N ILE A 201 -2.77 -16.27 -11.84
CA ILE A 201 -3.62 -15.09 -12.04
C ILE A 201 -4.56 -15.28 -13.23
N THR A 202 -4.05 -15.74 -14.37
CA THR A 202 -4.78 -15.76 -15.63
C THR A 202 -5.45 -17.10 -15.95
N GLY A 203 -5.05 -18.17 -15.28
CA GLY A 203 -5.43 -19.54 -15.63
C GLY A 203 -4.78 -20.04 -16.93
N LYS A 204 -3.85 -19.30 -17.54
CA LYS A 204 -3.24 -19.58 -18.83
C LYS A 204 -1.74 -19.74 -18.70
N LYS A 205 -1.16 -20.64 -19.51
CA LYS A 205 0.29 -20.69 -19.68
C LYS A 205 0.72 -19.51 -20.58
N TYR A 206 1.77 -18.78 -20.17
CA TYR A 206 2.35 -17.72 -21.00
C TYR A 206 2.88 -18.33 -22.30
N ARG A 207 2.56 -17.71 -23.44
CA ARG A 207 2.94 -18.16 -24.78
C ARG A 207 3.58 -17.04 -25.62
N GLY A 208 4.00 -15.94 -24.97
CA GLY A 208 4.69 -14.85 -25.63
C GLY A 208 6.17 -15.15 -25.90
N GLU A 209 6.88 -14.18 -26.45
CA GLU A 209 8.28 -14.31 -26.84
C GLU A 209 9.26 -14.25 -25.65
N LEU A 210 8.85 -13.64 -24.53
CA LEU A 210 9.69 -13.57 -23.33
C LEU A 210 10.03 -14.95 -22.79
N GLN A 211 11.30 -15.20 -22.57
CA GLN A 211 11.81 -16.42 -21.96
C GLN A 211 12.29 -16.12 -20.53
N PRO A 212 12.40 -17.13 -19.64
CA PRO A 212 12.88 -16.91 -18.27
C PRO A 212 14.20 -16.13 -18.18
N GLN A 213 15.11 -16.32 -19.14
CA GLN A 213 16.38 -15.59 -19.22
C GLN A 213 16.21 -14.10 -19.54
N ASP A 214 15.13 -13.71 -20.21
CA ASP A 214 14.88 -12.30 -20.58
C ASP A 214 14.42 -11.47 -19.35
N LEU A 215 13.89 -12.14 -18.34
CA LEU A 215 13.48 -11.53 -17.08
C LEU A 215 14.65 -11.30 -16.11
N ILE A 216 15.82 -11.91 -16.35
CA ILE A 216 16.99 -11.85 -15.46
C ILE A 216 17.80 -10.56 -15.71
N ASN A 217 17.63 -9.93 -16.86
CA ASN A 217 18.43 -8.78 -17.31
C ASN A 217 17.73 -7.42 -17.08
N LEU A 218 16.73 -7.37 -16.22
CA LEU A 218 16.03 -6.17 -15.74
C LEU A 218 16.25 -6.01 -14.24
#